data_2b5bd943068c2e0c6cb2adf1481e9513
#
_entry.id   2b5bd943068c2e0c6cb2adf1481e9513
#
_cell.length_a   1.000
_cell.length_b   1.000
_cell.length_c   1.000
_cell.angle_alpha   90.00
_cell.angle_beta   90.00
_cell.angle_gamma   90.00
#
_symmetry.space_group_name_H-M   'P 1'
#
loop_
_entity.id
_entity.type
_entity.pdbx_description
1 polymer ?
#
loop_
_entity_poly.entity_id
_entity_poly.type
_entity_poly.pdbx_seq_one_letter_code
_entity_poly.pdbx_strand_id
1 'polypeptide(L)'
;MRSLLLAVLAAYLIAAIHSILAFVNKRRSLQRVAQWSMAAGFVLHTATLIADWALDGHYPLFGLRETLSFLAWALVGGYAIVLYRYRAQAVGAFTMPLICVLTFVALLITGDSGTSVEAFSTTWLFPIHTTLLVFAYAAFFIVFMASVMYLLQERELKLKTFSAFFHRLPSLSTINEIATHAAAIGLTLLTLGLVAGMFWNWSLHGTMWRNDPKEIFAVLTWLLYFVLAIYRSTANWRGRRAAWLGVLGFVLVLCTFLAAPLLGSYHVFGLALI
;
A
#
# COMPACT_ATOMS: atom_id res chain seq x y z
N MET A 1 -20.30 -11.24 -5.97
CA MET A 1 -19.03 -10.59 -5.60
C MET A 1 -18.00 -10.54 -6.73
N ARG A 2 -17.61 -11.65 -7.41
CA ARG A 2 -16.61 -11.63 -8.51
C ARG A 2 -16.96 -10.68 -9.66
N SER A 3 -18.23 -10.57 -10.05
CA SER A 3 -18.66 -9.65 -11.12
C SER A 3 -18.44 -8.18 -10.77
N LEU A 4 -18.65 -7.79 -9.51
CA LEU A 4 -18.36 -6.43 -9.03
C LEU A 4 -16.87 -6.15 -9.03
N LEU A 5 -16.04 -7.07 -8.54
CA LEU A 5 -14.59 -6.92 -8.54
C LEU A 5 -14.01 -6.89 -9.97
N LEU A 6 -14.63 -7.61 -10.93
CA LEU A 6 -14.30 -7.49 -12.37
C LEU A 6 -14.58 -6.09 -12.90
N ALA A 7 -15.72 -5.48 -12.54
CA ALA A 7 -16.05 -4.12 -12.94
C ALA A 7 -15.09 -3.10 -12.31
N VAL A 8 -14.68 -3.31 -11.05
CA VAL A 8 -13.62 -2.52 -10.39
C VAL A 8 -12.31 -2.62 -11.16
N LEU A 9 -11.88 -3.84 -11.49
CA LEU A 9 -10.67 -4.08 -12.26
C LEU A 9 -10.72 -3.39 -13.63
N ALA A 10 -11.84 -3.48 -14.34
CA ALA A 10 -12.02 -2.79 -15.62
C ALA A 10 -11.86 -1.27 -15.48
N ALA A 11 -12.47 -0.65 -14.47
CA ALA A 11 -12.34 0.77 -14.19
C ALA A 11 -10.89 1.16 -13.86
N TYR A 12 -10.19 0.36 -13.07
CA TYR A 12 -8.78 0.60 -12.73
C TYR A 12 -7.84 0.36 -13.92
N LEU A 13 -8.13 -0.60 -14.80
CA LEU A 13 -7.38 -0.79 -16.05
C LEU A 13 -7.51 0.42 -16.97
N ILE A 14 -8.72 0.95 -17.14
CA ILE A 14 -8.95 2.19 -17.89
C ILE A 14 -8.15 3.34 -17.26
N ALA A 15 -8.20 3.48 -15.93
CA ALA A 15 -7.45 4.50 -15.21
C ALA A 15 -5.92 4.32 -15.38
N ALA A 16 -5.40 3.10 -15.31
CA ALA A 16 -3.98 2.79 -15.48
C ALA A 16 -3.49 3.12 -16.89
N ILE A 17 -4.19 2.62 -17.91
CA ILE A 17 -3.85 2.89 -19.32
C ILE A 17 -3.84 4.40 -19.60
N HIS A 18 -4.88 5.12 -19.18
CA HIS A 18 -4.97 6.56 -19.39
C HIS A 18 -3.97 7.35 -18.55
N SER A 19 -3.60 6.89 -17.34
CA SER A 19 -2.53 7.50 -16.55
C SER A 19 -1.18 7.38 -17.25
N ILE A 20 -0.86 6.21 -17.80
CA ILE A 20 0.37 5.99 -18.58
C ILE A 20 0.36 6.83 -19.87
N LEU A 21 -0.73 6.79 -20.61
CA LEU A 21 -0.87 7.59 -21.84
C LEU A 21 -0.80 9.09 -21.55
N ALA A 22 -1.39 9.57 -20.46
CA ALA A 22 -1.32 10.97 -20.03
C ALA A 22 0.09 11.36 -19.63
N PHE A 23 0.82 10.46 -18.96
CA PHE A 23 2.22 10.64 -18.62
C PHE A 23 3.09 10.74 -19.88
N VAL A 24 2.83 9.91 -20.91
CA VAL A 24 3.58 9.92 -22.16
C VAL A 24 3.20 11.12 -23.06
N ASN A 25 1.92 11.47 -23.18
CA ASN A 25 1.45 12.43 -24.17
C ASN A 25 1.12 13.84 -23.62
N LYS A 26 1.14 14.05 -22.30
CA LYS A 26 0.78 15.32 -21.61
C LYS A 26 -0.61 15.90 -22.00
N ARG A 27 -1.56 15.04 -22.42
CA ARG A 27 -2.91 15.48 -22.84
C ARG A 27 -3.84 15.56 -21.63
N ARG A 28 -4.44 16.71 -21.37
CA ARG A 28 -5.40 16.94 -20.28
C ARG A 28 -6.66 16.06 -20.38
N SER A 29 -7.09 15.70 -21.60
CA SER A 29 -8.22 14.77 -21.80
C SER A 29 -7.94 13.39 -21.22
N LEU A 30 -6.76 12.83 -21.49
CA LEU A 30 -6.33 11.53 -20.94
C LEU A 30 -6.25 11.56 -19.40
N GLN A 31 -5.76 12.66 -18.84
CA GLN A 31 -5.72 12.85 -17.39
C GLN A 31 -7.12 12.85 -16.76
N ARG A 32 -8.08 13.55 -17.40
CA ARG A 32 -9.48 13.56 -16.92
C ARG A 32 -10.10 12.17 -16.97
N VAL A 33 -9.92 11.42 -18.06
CA VAL A 33 -10.43 10.05 -18.17
C VAL A 33 -9.79 9.17 -17.06
N ALA A 34 -8.48 9.24 -16.85
CA ALA A 34 -7.80 8.51 -15.80
C ALA A 34 -8.38 8.81 -14.41
N GLN A 35 -8.59 10.10 -14.09
CA GLN A 35 -9.11 10.52 -12.79
C GLN A 35 -10.57 10.10 -12.57
N TRP A 36 -11.44 10.26 -13.58
CA TRP A 36 -12.83 9.85 -13.47
C TRP A 36 -12.99 8.34 -13.40
N SER A 37 -12.22 7.58 -14.19
CA SER A 37 -12.22 6.10 -14.12
C SER A 37 -11.70 5.60 -12.79
N MET A 38 -10.65 6.23 -12.24
CA MET A 38 -10.14 5.94 -10.90
C MET A 38 -11.19 6.23 -9.82
N ALA A 39 -11.85 7.38 -9.88
CA ALA A 39 -12.88 7.75 -8.91
C ALA A 39 -14.09 6.81 -8.98
N ALA A 40 -14.57 6.48 -10.18
CA ALA A 40 -15.66 5.53 -10.39
C ALA A 40 -15.27 4.14 -9.86
N GLY A 41 -14.04 3.68 -10.18
CA GLY A 41 -13.49 2.43 -9.65
C GLY A 41 -13.39 2.43 -8.13
N PHE A 42 -12.97 3.54 -7.52
CA PHE A 42 -12.87 3.66 -6.06
C PHE A 42 -14.24 3.58 -5.38
N VAL A 43 -15.25 4.26 -5.90
CA VAL A 43 -16.63 4.19 -5.38
C VAL A 43 -17.19 2.78 -5.51
N LEU A 44 -17.00 2.16 -6.68
CA LEU A 44 -17.46 0.78 -6.91
C LEU A 44 -16.71 -0.22 -6.02
N HIS A 45 -15.41 -0.04 -5.81
CA HIS A 45 -14.61 -0.88 -4.91
C HIS A 45 -15.05 -0.73 -3.45
N THR A 46 -15.35 0.51 -3.02
CA THR A 46 -15.94 0.75 -1.70
C THR A 46 -17.25 0.01 -1.53
N ALA A 47 -18.15 0.09 -2.53
CA ALA A 47 -19.41 -0.66 -2.51
C ALA A 47 -19.17 -2.18 -2.45
N THR A 48 -18.15 -2.67 -3.17
CA THR A 48 -17.78 -4.10 -3.15
C THR A 48 -17.32 -4.54 -1.75
N LEU A 49 -16.44 -3.76 -1.09
CA LEU A 49 -15.97 -4.07 0.26
C LEU A 49 -17.10 -4.05 1.31
N ILE A 50 -18.01 -3.08 1.19
CA ILE A 50 -19.19 -3.00 2.07
C ILE A 50 -20.11 -4.21 1.85
N ALA A 51 -20.32 -4.60 0.60
CA ALA A 51 -21.16 -5.74 0.25
C ALA A 51 -20.51 -7.07 0.68
N ASP A 52 -19.19 -7.25 0.55
CA ASP A 52 -18.47 -8.41 1.09
C ASP A 52 -18.67 -8.49 2.60
N TRP A 53 -18.48 -7.39 3.33
CA TRP A 53 -18.71 -7.36 4.78
C TRP A 53 -20.16 -7.71 5.17
N ALA A 54 -21.13 -7.15 4.46
CA ALA A 54 -22.55 -7.38 4.78
C ALA A 54 -23.03 -8.81 4.48
N LEU A 55 -22.47 -9.46 3.44
CA LEU A 55 -22.88 -10.79 2.99
C LEU A 55 -22.10 -11.92 3.66
N ASP A 56 -20.81 -11.73 3.89
CA ASP A 56 -19.93 -12.75 4.49
C ASP A 56 -19.99 -12.70 6.03
N GLY A 57 -20.56 -11.63 6.61
CA GLY A 57 -20.75 -11.48 8.06
C GLY A 57 -19.48 -11.26 8.87
N HIS A 58 -18.32 -11.11 8.20
CA HIS A 58 -17.03 -10.84 8.84
C HIS A 58 -16.32 -9.66 8.18
N TYR A 59 -15.36 -9.09 8.89
CA TYR A 59 -14.58 -7.94 8.40
C TYR A 59 -13.74 -8.33 7.18
N PRO A 60 -13.68 -7.51 6.09
CA PRO A 60 -13.06 -7.89 4.82
C PRO A 60 -11.52 -7.82 4.85
N LEU A 61 -10.87 -8.51 5.80
CA LEU A 61 -9.40 -8.63 5.96
C LEU A 61 -8.99 -10.00 6.55
N PHE A 62 -9.86 -11.01 6.50
CA PHE A 62 -9.55 -12.35 7.01
C PHE A 62 -8.73 -13.20 6.05
N GLY A 63 -8.91 -13.03 4.74
CA GLY A 63 -8.24 -13.82 3.72
C GLY A 63 -7.24 -13.02 2.89
N LEU A 64 -6.36 -13.73 2.16
CA LEU A 64 -5.41 -13.08 1.24
C LEU A 64 -6.14 -12.30 0.13
N ARG A 65 -7.23 -12.84 -0.42
CA ARG A 65 -8.07 -12.18 -1.42
C ARG A 65 -8.55 -10.82 -0.91
N GLU A 66 -9.12 -10.81 0.28
CA GLU A 66 -9.67 -9.62 0.92
C GLU A 66 -8.58 -8.61 1.26
N THR A 67 -7.46 -9.09 1.80
CA THR A 67 -6.30 -8.24 2.13
C THR A 67 -5.72 -7.54 0.89
N LEU A 68 -5.57 -8.26 -0.22
CA LEU A 68 -5.08 -7.68 -1.47
C LEU A 68 -6.08 -6.69 -2.08
N SER A 69 -7.38 -7.02 -2.02
CA SER A 69 -8.46 -6.13 -2.46
C SER A 69 -8.48 -4.85 -1.61
N PHE A 70 -8.46 -4.97 -0.29
CA PHE A 70 -8.45 -3.83 0.62
C PHE A 70 -7.17 -2.98 0.48
N LEU A 71 -6.00 -3.61 0.28
CA LEU A 71 -4.75 -2.91 0.02
C LEU A 71 -4.82 -2.13 -1.30
N ALA A 72 -5.38 -2.72 -2.36
CA ALA A 72 -5.58 -2.03 -3.63
C ALA A 72 -6.49 -0.79 -3.45
N TRP A 73 -7.58 -0.92 -2.71
CA TRP A 73 -8.47 0.18 -2.37
C TRP A 73 -7.76 1.28 -1.56
N ALA A 74 -7.00 0.91 -0.53
CA ALA A 74 -6.22 1.85 0.29
C ALA A 74 -5.16 2.60 -0.54
N LEU A 75 -4.51 1.93 -1.49
CA LEU A 75 -3.56 2.54 -2.43
C LEU A 75 -4.23 3.57 -3.35
N VAL A 76 -5.44 3.31 -3.84
CA VAL A 76 -6.20 4.30 -4.63
C VAL A 76 -6.50 5.52 -3.77
N GLY A 77 -6.95 5.33 -2.53
CA GLY A 77 -7.20 6.42 -1.58
C GLY A 77 -5.94 7.24 -1.30
N GLY A 78 -4.82 6.57 -1.04
CA GLY A 78 -3.52 7.21 -0.84
C GLY A 78 -3.04 8.00 -2.06
N TYR A 79 -3.18 7.43 -3.26
CA TYR A 79 -2.86 8.13 -4.50
C TYR A 79 -3.81 9.34 -4.74
N ALA A 80 -5.09 9.20 -4.45
CA ALA A 80 -6.04 10.30 -4.56
C ALA A 80 -5.66 11.49 -3.65
N ILE A 81 -5.19 11.23 -2.43
CA ILE A 81 -4.66 12.25 -1.52
C ILE A 81 -3.42 12.93 -2.11
N VAL A 82 -2.47 12.16 -2.65
CA VAL A 82 -1.27 12.69 -3.30
C VAL A 82 -1.65 13.56 -4.51
N LEU A 83 -2.58 13.09 -5.32
CA LEU A 83 -3.06 13.83 -6.49
C LEU A 83 -3.73 15.15 -6.10
N TYR A 84 -4.60 15.13 -5.09
CA TYR A 84 -5.30 16.31 -4.61
C TYR A 84 -4.34 17.33 -3.99
N ARG A 85 -3.44 16.88 -3.09
CA ARG A 85 -2.58 17.75 -2.31
C ARG A 85 -1.38 18.31 -3.09
N TYR A 86 -0.78 17.48 -3.95
CA TYR A 86 0.47 17.81 -4.65
C TYR A 86 0.31 17.95 -6.16
N ARG A 87 -0.86 17.65 -6.70
CA ARG A 87 -1.14 17.62 -8.15
C ARG A 87 -0.14 16.76 -8.93
N ALA A 88 0.45 15.76 -8.27
CA ALA A 88 1.50 14.89 -8.78
C ALA A 88 0.93 13.76 -9.67
N GLN A 89 0.44 14.12 -10.85
CA GLN A 89 -0.23 13.19 -11.78
C GLN A 89 0.69 12.04 -12.24
N ALA A 90 1.99 12.29 -12.32
CA ALA A 90 2.98 11.29 -12.71
C ALA A 90 2.96 10.06 -11.78
N VAL A 91 2.64 10.23 -10.49
CA VAL A 91 2.54 9.14 -9.52
C VAL A 91 1.52 8.08 -9.97
N GLY A 92 0.43 8.49 -10.63
CA GLY A 92 -0.60 7.58 -11.13
C GLY A 92 -0.10 6.60 -12.18
N ALA A 93 0.82 7.00 -13.05
CA ALA A 93 1.39 6.11 -14.06
C ALA A 93 2.17 4.92 -13.45
N PHE A 94 2.63 5.07 -12.22
CA PHE A 94 3.36 4.03 -11.49
C PHE A 94 2.46 3.27 -10.50
N THR A 95 1.53 3.97 -9.86
CA THR A 95 0.69 3.38 -8.80
C THR A 95 -0.48 2.58 -9.38
N MET A 96 -1.15 3.08 -10.43
CA MET A 96 -2.32 2.43 -11.01
C MET A 96 -2.05 1.02 -11.57
N PRO A 97 -0.91 0.74 -12.25
CA PRO A 97 -0.59 -0.62 -12.67
C PRO A 97 -0.50 -1.62 -11.51
N LEU A 98 0.12 -1.23 -10.39
CA LEU A 98 0.18 -2.11 -9.21
C LEU A 98 -1.22 -2.37 -8.64
N ILE A 99 -2.07 -1.34 -8.56
CA ILE A 99 -3.45 -1.48 -8.10
C ILE A 99 -4.21 -2.49 -8.98
N CYS A 100 -4.01 -2.43 -10.31
CA CYS A 100 -4.58 -3.41 -11.23
C CYS A 100 -4.07 -4.83 -10.95
N VAL A 101 -2.76 -4.99 -10.72
CA VAL A 101 -2.16 -6.30 -10.41
C VAL A 101 -2.74 -6.86 -9.11
N LEU A 102 -2.81 -6.06 -8.04
CA LEU A 102 -3.36 -6.49 -6.76
C LEU A 102 -4.84 -6.89 -6.88
N THR A 103 -5.65 -6.07 -7.57
CA THR A 103 -7.06 -6.37 -7.80
C THR A 103 -7.24 -7.62 -8.67
N PHE A 104 -6.39 -7.80 -9.68
CA PHE A 104 -6.40 -8.99 -10.54
C PHE A 104 -6.00 -10.24 -9.77
N VAL A 105 -4.94 -10.19 -8.97
CA VAL A 105 -4.52 -11.33 -8.12
C VAL A 105 -5.61 -11.67 -7.11
N ALA A 106 -6.23 -10.66 -6.47
CA ALA A 106 -7.37 -10.88 -5.58
C ALA A 106 -8.53 -11.59 -6.28
N LEU A 107 -8.78 -11.29 -7.57
CA LEU A 107 -9.81 -11.94 -8.37
C LEU A 107 -9.50 -13.41 -8.68
N LEU A 108 -8.21 -13.77 -8.85
CA LEU A 108 -7.77 -15.13 -9.15
C LEU A 108 -7.86 -16.06 -7.94
N ILE A 109 -7.76 -15.53 -6.72
CA ILE A 109 -7.85 -16.34 -5.51
C ILE A 109 -9.29 -16.80 -5.31
N THR A 110 -9.48 -18.14 -5.37
CA THR A 110 -10.80 -18.79 -5.38
C THR A 110 -11.14 -19.53 -4.09
N GLY A 111 -10.24 -19.59 -3.13
CA GLY A 111 -10.42 -20.28 -1.87
C GLY A 111 -11.30 -19.49 -0.90
N ASP A 112 -12.27 -20.14 -0.30
CA ASP A 112 -12.90 -19.66 0.92
C ASP A 112 -11.83 -19.58 2.01
N SER A 113 -11.88 -18.55 2.83
CA SER A 113 -11.08 -18.43 4.05
C SER A 113 -11.58 -19.49 5.08
N GLY A 114 -11.39 -20.75 4.74
CA GLY A 114 -11.84 -21.91 5.54
C GLY A 114 -11.12 -22.07 6.89
N THR A 115 -10.48 -21.03 7.36
CA THR A 115 -9.90 -20.97 8.69
C THR A 115 -10.88 -20.30 9.65
N SER A 116 -11.18 -21.00 10.72
CA SER A 116 -11.88 -20.61 11.94
C SER A 116 -12.09 -19.08 12.12
N VAL A 117 -12.95 -18.50 11.29
CA VAL A 117 -13.44 -17.10 11.44
C VAL A 117 -13.93 -16.87 12.87
N GLU A 118 -14.49 -17.90 13.50
CA GLU A 118 -15.01 -17.85 14.87
C GLU A 118 -13.97 -17.47 15.94
N ALA A 119 -12.71 -17.93 15.81
CA ALA A 119 -11.67 -17.63 16.82
C ALA A 119 -11.16 -16.18 16.75
N PHE A 120 -11.19 -15.55 15.58
CA PHE A 120 -10.68 -14.21 15.35
C PHE A 120 -11.75 -13.11 15.38
N SER A 121 -13.02 -13.48 15.19
CA SER A 121 -14.15 -12.52 15.12
C SER A 121 -14.61 -11.98 16.47
N THR A 122 -14.11 -12.54 17.57
CA THR A 122 -14.59 -12.22 18.93
C THR A 122 -14.10 -10.89 19.49
N THR A 123 -13.08 -10.28 18.88
CA THR A 123 -12.51 -9.02 19.39
C THR A 123 -12.44 -7.93 18.31
N TRP A 124 -12.86 -6.72 18.66
CA TRP A 124 -12.76 -5.51 17.83
C TRP A 124 -11.30 -5.09 17.56
N LEU A 125 -10.31 -5.66 18.28
CA LEU A 125 -8.89 -5.36 18.10
C LEU A 125 -8.34 -5.87 16.75
N PHE A 126 -8.84 -7.00 16.24
CA PHE A 126 -8.40 -7.54 14.95
C PHE A 126 -8.68 -6.59 13.78
N PRO A 127 -9.91 -6.10 13.54
CA PRO A 127 -10.19 -5.13 12.50
C PRO A 127 -9.35 -3.86 12.61
N ILE A 128 -9.14 -3.34 13.80
CA ILE A 128 -8.34 -2.13 14.02
C ILE A 128 -6.87 -2.39 13.68
N HIS A 129 -6.29 -3.46 14.23
CA HIS A 129 -4.91 -3.84 13.95
C HIS A 129 -4.65 -4.00 12.45
N THR A 130 -5.45 -4.82 11.78
CA THR A 130 -5.26 -5.12 10.35
C THR A 130 -5.47 -3.90 9.46
N THR A 131 -6.49 -3.08 9.75
CA THR A 131 -6.76 -1.84 9.01
C THR A 131 -5.60 -0.85 9.12
N LEU A 132 -5.10 -0.60 10.33
CA LEU A 132 -3.98 0.30 10.57
C LEU A 132 -2.73 -0.17 9.83
N LEU A 133 -2.43 -1.48 9.83
CA LEU A 133 -1.30 -2.03 9.11
C LEU A 133 -1.45 -1.88 7.59
N VAL A 134 -2.62 -2.15 7.02
CA VAL A 134 -2.83 -2.02 5.57
C VAL A 134 -2.67 -0.57 5.12
N PHE A 135 -3.22 0.39 5.85
CA PHE A 135 -3.01 1.81 5.55
C PHE A 135 -1.54 2.25 5.74
N ALA A 136 -0.83 1.71 6.76
CA ALA A 136 0.60 1.96 6.91
C ALA A 136 1.38 1.46 5.69
N TYR A 137 1.10 0.24 5.21
CA TYR A 137 1.76 -0.33 4.03
C TYR A 137 1.42 0.42 2.75
N ALA A 138 0.19 0.91 2.60
CA ALA A 138 -0.17 1.80 1.49
C ALA A 138 0.62 3.12 1.53
N ALA A 139 0.80 3.71 2.71
CA ALA A 139 1.63 4.90 2.87
C ALA A 139 3.11 4.62 2.56
N PHE A 140 3.66 3.49 3.00
CA PHE A 140 5.04 3.08 2.69
C PHE A 140 5.26 2.77 1.21
N PHE A 141 4.24 2.28 0.50
CA PHE A 141 4.31 2.18 -0.95
C PHE A 141 4.43 3.56 -1.62
N ILE A 142 3.72 4.57 -1.12
CA ILE A 142 3.87 5.95 -1.62
C ILE A 142 5.29 6.46 -1.36
N VAL A 143 5.89 6.16 -0.20
CA VAL A 143 7.31 6.48 0.09
C VAL A 143 8.22 5.81 -0.92
N PHE A 144 8.01 4.52 -1.19
CA PHE A 144 8.77 3.75 -2.17
C PHE A 144 8.69 4.38 -3.56
N MET A 145 7.48 4.66 -4.05
CA MET A 145 7.28 5.28 -5.36
C MET A 145 7.96 6.65 -5.48
N ALA A 146 7.80 7.50 -4.47
CA ALA A 146 8.47 8.79 -4.41
C ALA A 146 10.00 8.62 -4.37
N SER A 147 10.51 7.63 -3.63
CA SER A 147 11.94 7.33 -3.55
C SER A 147 12.51 6.87 -4.89
N VAL A 148 11.82 5.99 -5.61
CA VAL A 148 12.21 5.55 -6.96
C VAL A 148 12.23 6.74 -7.92
N MET A 149 11.18 7.57 -7.93
CA MET A 149 11.11 8.78 -8.76
C MET A 149 12.26 9.75 -8.44
N TYR A 150 12.59 9.93 -7.14
CA TYR A 150 13.70 10.75 -6.71
C TYR A 150 15.03 10.23 -7.29
N LEU A 151 15.31 8.94 -7.14
CA LEU A 151 16.56 8.34 -7.63
C LEU A 151 16.71 8.43 -9.15
N LEU A 152 15.61 8.22 -9.89
CA LEU A 152 15.60 8.34 -11.34
C LEU A 152 15.87 9.79 -11.77
N GLN A 153 15.21 10.76 -11.15
CA GLN A 153 15.37 12.17 -11.47
C GLN A 153 16.76 12.70 -11.08
N GLU A 154 17.28 12.30 -9.91
CA GLU A 154 18.63 12.65 -9.48
C GLU A 154 19.69 12.10 -10.45
N ARG A 155 19.51 10.87 -10.95
CA ARG A 155 20.41 10.25 -11.93
C ARG A 155 20.46 11.07 -13.21
N GLU A 156 19.32 11.47 -13.77
CA GLU A 156 19.28 12.28 -15.00
C GLU A 156 19.91 13.67 -14.82
N LEU A 157 19.71 14.30 -13.66
CA LEU A 157 20.37 15.57 -13.32
C LEU A 157 21.89 15.43 -13.30
N LYS A 158 22.43 14.36 -12.70
CA LYS A 158 23.88 14.11 -12.65
C LYS A 158 24.48 13.82 -14.01
N LEU A 159 23.75 13.09 -14.86
CA LEU A 159 24.17 12.76 -16.22
C LEU A 159 23.93 13.90 -17.22
N LYS A 160 23.23 14.97 -16.80
CA LYS A 160 22.81 16.09 -17.68
C LYS A 160 22.01 15.64 -18.91
N THR A 161 21.29 14.52 -18.82
CA THR A 161 20.60 13.89 -19.96
C THR A 161 19.17 14.38 -20.18
N PHE A 162 18.59 15.15 -19.29
CA PHE A 162 17.25 15.78 -19.34
C PHE A 162 16.27 15.14 -20.34
N SER A 163 15.96 13.88 -20.14
CA SER A 163 15.07 13.13 -21.02
C SER A 163 13.63 13.68 -20.96
N ALA A 164 12.80 13.27 -21.93
CA ALA A 164 11.37 13.58 -21.87
C ALA A 164 10.70 13.07 -20.59
N PHE A 165 11.25 12.03 -19.96
CA PHE A 165 10.82 11.47 -18.69
C PHE A 165 11.08 12.44 -17.53
N PHE A 166 12.26 13.06 -17.47
CA PHE A 166 12.64 14.05 -16.45
C PHE A 166 11.62 15.20 -16.35
N HIS A 167 11.22 15.76 -17.50
CA HIS A 167 10.28 16.88 -17.55
C HIS A 167 8.83 16.53 -17.19
N ARG A 168 8.56 15.26 -16.92
CA ARG A 168 7.21 14.74 -16.56
C ARG A 168 7.07 14.45 -15.10
N LEU A 169 8.19 14.24 -14.39
CA LEU A 169 8.19 14.01 -12.96
C LEU A 169 7.91 15.31 -12.19
N PRO A 170 7.31 15.23 -10.97
CA PRO A 170 7.24 16.35 -10.07
C PRO A 170 8.64 16.85 -9.69
N SER A 171 8.77 18.07 -9.16
CA SER A 171 10.05 18.56 -8.69
C SER A 171 10.63 17.67 -7.57
N LEU A 172 11.96 17.61 -7.43
CA LEU A 172 12.61 16.85 -6.35
C LEU A 172 12.15 17.28 -4.96
N SER A 173 11.81 18.57 -4.78
CA SER A 173 11.25 19.08 -3.53
C SER A 173 9.86 18.49 -3.26
N THR A 174 8.97 18.48 -4.25
CA THR A 174 7.64 17.88 -4.15
C THR A 174 7.71 16.38 -3.87
N ILE A 175 8.58 15.66 -4.59
CA ILE A 175 8.79 14.22 -4.37
C ILE A 175 9.27 13.96 -2.94
N ASN A 176 10.22 14.76 -2.44
CA ASN A 176 10.73 14.62 -1.08
C ASN A 176 9.67 14.96 -0.02
N GLU A 177 8.82 15.95 -0.27
CA GLU A 177 7.71 16.32 0.60
C GLU A 177 6.67 15.19 0.69
N ILE A 178 6.26 14.60 -0.46
CA ILE A 178 5.37 13.44 -0.52
C ILE A 178 5.95 12.29 0.31
N ALA A 179 7.22 11.94 0.09
CA ALA A 179 7.88 10.86 0.81
C ALA A 179 7.97 11.12 2.32
N THR A 180 8.17 12.38 2.73
CA THR A 180 8.27 12.75 4.15
C THR A 180 6.92 12.62 4.86
N HIS A 181 5.86 13.16 4.27
CA HIS A 181 4.52 13.07 4.87
C HIS A 181 3.99 11.64 4.86
N ALA A 182 4.19 10.89 3.76
CA ALA A 182 3.80 9.50 3.68
C ALA A 182 4.55 8.63 4.71
N ALA A 183 5.86 8.87 4.91
CA ALA A 183 6.65 8.15 5.92
C ALA A 183 6.15 8.43 7.34
N ALA A 184 5.83 9.69 7.67
CA ALA A 184 5.31 10.06 8.98
C ALA A 184 3.94 9.41 9.24
N ILE A 185 3.02 9.49 8.27
CA ILE A 185 1.69 8.85 8.37
C ILE A 185 1.85 7.34 8.52
N GLY A 186 2.66 6.70 7.66
CA GLY A 186 2.89 5.27 7.69
C GLY A 186 3.49 4.80 9.01
N LEU A 187 4.49 5.52 9.56
CA LEU A 187 5.10 5.21 10.85
C LEU A 187 4.09 5.32 12.00
N THR A 188 3.27 6.38 12.02
CA THR A 188 2.22 6.55 13.04
C THR A 188 1.21 5.40 12.98
N LEU A 189 0.71 5.08 11.79
CA LEU A 189 -0.26 4.00 11.59
C LEU A 189 0.35 2.64 11.95
N LEU A 190 1.62 2.37 11.57
CA LEU A 190 2.32 1.15 11.92
C LEU A 190 2.51 1.04 13.44
N THR A 191 2.88 2.13 14.12
CA THR A 191 3.02 2.15 15.59
C THR A 191 1.70 1.78 16.27
N LEU A 192 0.61 2.45 15.88
CA LEU A 192 -0.72 2.17 16.44
C LEU A 192 -1.17 0.75 16.09
N GLY A 193 -0.88 0.28 14.87
CA GLY A 193 -1.18 -1.07 14.43
C GLY A 193 -0.42 -2.13 15.24
N LEU A 194 0.89 -1.94 15.47
CA LEU A 194 1.70 -2.86 16.29
C LEU A 194 1.20 -2.93 17.73
N VAL A 195 0.90 -1.77 18.35
CA VAL A 195 0.35 -1.71 19.70
C VAL A 195 -1.00 -2.45 19.79
N ALA A 196 -1.90 -2.20 18.83
CA ALA A 196 -3.18 -2.90 18.78
C ALA A 196 -2.99 -4.43 18.61
N GLY A 197 -2.03 -4.86 17.80
CA GLY A 197 -1.67 -6.27 17.60
C GLY A 197 -1.11 -6.93 18.86
N MET A 198 -0.26 -6.23 19.62
CA MET A 198 0.26 -6.72 20.90
C MET A 198 -0.88 -6.94 21.91
N PHE A 199 -1.82 -5.99 22.04
CA PHE A 199 -2.98 -6.15 22.92
C PHE A 199 -3.92 -7.26 22.45
N TRP A 200 -4.12 -7.40 21.13
CA TRP A 200 -4.91 -8.46 20.57
C TRP A 200 -4.30 -9.84 20.86
N ASN A 201 -2.99 -10.00 20.64
CA ASN A 201 -2.28 -11.25 20.93
C ASN A 201 -2.33 -11.58 22.43
N TRP A 202 -2.16 -10.57 23.29
CA TRP A 202 -2.28 -10.76 24.74
C TRP A 202 -3.70 -11.21 25.15
N SER A 203 -4.74 -10.67 24.53
CA SER A 203 -6.14 -11.04 24.83
C SER A 203 -6.47 -12.50 24.45
N LEU A 204 -5.79 -13.04 23.43
CA LEU A 204 -6.03 -14.41 22.95
C LEU A 204 -5.12 -15.45 23.61
N HIS A 205 -3.85 -15.09 23.89
CA HIS A 205 -2.81 -16.05 24.25
C HIS A 205 -2.12 -15.72 25.58
N GLY A 206 -2.45 -14.60 26.23
CA GLY A 206 -1.78 -14.15 27.46
C GLY A 206 -0.35 -13.66 27.26
N THR A 207 0.13 -13.53 26.02
CA THR A 207 1.48 -13.04 25.68
C THR A 207 1.39 -11.92 24.65
N MET A 208 2.20 -10.88 24.80
CA MET A 208 2.23 -9.74 23.84
C MET A 208 3.09 -10.05 22.61
N TRP A 209 4.00 -11.02 22.70
CA TRP A 209 4.99 -11.34 21.68
C TRP A 209 5.15 -12.86 21.55
N ARG A 210 5.20 -13.36 20.31
CA ARG A 210 5.28 -14.80 20.02
C ARG A 210 6.50 -15.22 19.20
N ASN A 211 7.42 -14.29 18.88
CA ASN A 211 8.57 -14.51 17.98
C ASN A 211 8.16 -14.95 16.56
N ASP A 212 7.01 -14.50 16.09
CA ASP A 212 6.56 -14.77 14.74
C ASP A 212 7.43 -14.03 13.71
N PRO A 213 7.83 -14.64 12.60
CA PRO A 213 8.59 -13.95 11.54
C PRO A 213 7.94 -12.63 11.07
N LYS A 214 6.60 -12.54 10.99
CA LYS A 214 5.91 -11.30 10.65
C LYS A 214 6.11 -10.21 11.71
N GLU A 215 6.09 -10.55 12.98
CA GLU A 215 6.35 -9.61 14.08
C GLU A 215 7.77 -9.04 13.96
N ILE A 216 8.76 -9.89 13.68
CA ILE A 216 10.16 -9.48 13.52
C ILE A 216 10.31 -8.52 12.34
N PHE A 217 9.78 -8.87 11.15
CA PHE A 217 9.86 -7.97 9.98
C PHE A 217 9.08 -6.68 10.17
N ALA A 218 7.96 -6.70 10.89
CA ALA A 218 7.18 -5.50 11.19
C ALA A 218 7.97 -4.55 12.11
N VAL A 219 8.66 -5.08 13.14
CA VAL A 219 9.54 -4.28 14.01
C VAL A 219 10.76 -3.75 13.25
N LEU A 220 11.40 -4.56 12.40
CA LEU A 220 12.49 -4.08 11.55
C LEU A 220 12.03 -2.96 10.60
N THR A 221 10.84 -3.08 10.02
CA THR A 221 10.22 -2.04 9.20
C THR A 221 9.99 -0.77 10.03
N TRP A 222 9.43 -0.91 11.22
CA TRP A 222 9.20 0.20 12.15
C TRP A 222 10.52 0.92 12.52
N LEU A 223 11.55 0.19 12.89
CA LEU A 223 12.87 0.74 13.21
C LEU A 223 13.47 1.52 12.04
N LEU A 224 13.39 0.97 10.82
CA LEU A 224 13.92 1.63 9.64
C LEU A 224 13.18 2.94 9.35
N TYR A 225 11.85 2.93 9.39
CA TYR A 225 11.06 4.16 9.15
C TYR A 225 11.18 5.15 10.29
N PHE A 226 11.37 4.69 11.54
CA PHE A 226 11.68 5.54 12.68
C PHE A 226 13.02 6.26 12.49
N VAL A 227 14.06 5.53 12.12
CA VAL A 227 15.37 6.11 11.77
C VAL A 227 15.22 7.10 10.61
N LEU A 228 14.48 6.73 9.55
CA LEU A 228 14.23 7.62 8.42
C LEU A 228 13.52 8.91 8.84
N ALA A 229 12.54 8.84 9.74
CA ALA A 229 11.80 10.01 10.24
C ALA A 229 12.72 10.93 11.05
N ILE A 230 13.57 10.38 11.95
CA ILE A 230 14.55 11.16 12.70
C ILE A 230 15.54 11.87 11.74
N TYR A 231 16.13 11.14 10.80
CA TYR A 231 17.09 11.73 9.88
C TYR A 231 16.48 12.83 8.99
N ARG A 232 15.22 12.68 8.59
CA ARG A 232 14.53 13.72 7.81
C ARG A 232 14.21 14.97 8.64
N SER A 233 13.98 14.82 9.96
CA SER A 233 13.64 15.93 10.85
C SER A 233 14.88 16.67 11.37
N THR A 234 15.98 15.96 11.68
CA THR A 234 17.13 16.51 12.41
C THR A 234 18.33 16.85 11.55
N ALA A 235 18.68 16.01 10.59
CA ALA A 235 20.00 16.02 9.97
C ALA A 235 20.05 16.56 8.54
N ASN A 236 18.99 17.19 8.04
CA ASN A 236 18.95 17.64 6.63
C ASN A 236 19.24 16.51 5.60
N TRP A 237 19.09 15.25 6.01
CA TRP A 237 19.27 14.07 5.18
C TRP A 237 18.10 13.93 4.20
N ARG A 238 17.96 14.96 3.39
CA ARG A 238 17.10 14.99 2.23
C ARG A 238 17.93 14.48 1.05
N GLY A 239 17.32 13.69 0.18
CA GLY A 239 17.97 13.27 -1.04
C GLY A 239 18.23 11.76 -1.13
N ARG A 240 19.32 11.40 -1.81
CA ARG A 240 19.61 10.02 -2.25
C ARG A 240 19.62 8.98 -1.12
N ARG A 241 20.21 9.32 0.03
CA ARG A 241 20.28 8.37 1.17
C ARG A 241 18.89 8.07 1.75
N ALA A 242 18.07 9.10 1.94
CA ALA A 242 16.69 8.94 2.40
C ALA A 242 15.84 8.17 1.37
N ALA A 243 16.09 8.36 0.07
CA ALA A 243 15.40 7.60 -0.97
C ALA A 243 15.78 6.11 -0.94
N TRP A 244 17.06 5.77 -0.75
CA TRP A 244 17.46 4.36 -0.59
C TRP A 244 16.86 3.71 0.65
N LEU A 245 16.77 4.43 1.78
CA LEU A 245 16.08 3.92 2.98
C LEU A 245 14.59 3.71 2.71
N GLY A 246 13.94 4.59 1.94
CA GLY A 246 12.55 4.40 1.53
C GLY A 246 12.33 3.16 0.65
N VAL A 247 13.26 2.87 -0.27
CA VAL A 247 13.25 1.64 -1.08
C VAL A 247 13.45 0.41 -0.18
N LEU A 248 14.47 0.42 0.68
CA LEU A 248 14.77 -0.69 1.59
C LEU A 248 13.62 -0.95 2.56
N GLY A 249 12.99 0.11 3.08
CA GLY A 249 11.84 -0.02 3.97
C GLY A 249 10.67 -0.74 3.30
N PHE A 250 10.42 -0.48 2.02
CA PHE A 250 9.37 -1.19 1.31
C PHE A 250 9.75 -2.66 1.01
N VAL A 251 11.02 -2.98 0.80
CA VAL A 251 11.47 -4.37 0.73
C VAL A 251 11.15 -5.11 2.02
N LEU A 252 11.36 -4.49 3.20
CA LEU A 252 10.97 -5.09 4.48
C LEU A 252 9.45 -5.29 4.60
N VAL A 253 8.63 -4.35 4.08
CA VAL A 253 7.17 -4.54 4.00
C VAL A 253 6.83 -5.78 3.17
N LEU A 254 7.46 -5.96 2.00
CA LEU A 254 7.26 -7.16 1.18
C LEU A 254 7.70 -8.44 1.91
N CYS A 255 8.81 -8.41 2.65
CA CYS A 255 9.25 -9.53 3.48
C CYS A 255 8.19 -9.89 4.53
N THR A 256 7.49 -8.91 5.11
CA THR A 256 6.38 -9.18 6.06
C THR A 256 5.25 -9.97 5.42
N PHE A 257 4.89 -9.67 4.16
CA PHE A 257 3.89 -10.45 3.40
C PHE A 257 4.38 -11.85 3.04
N LEU A 258 5.65 -11.98 2.67
CA LEU A 258 6.26 -13.26 2.27
C LEU A 258 6.63 -14.14 3.45
N ALA A 259 6.76 -13.59 4.66
CA ALA A 259 7.17 -14.34 5.85
C ALA A 259 6.20 -15.48 6.19
N ALA A 260 4.88 -15.27 6.02
CA ALA A 260 3.89 -16.30 6.31
C ALA A 260 4.03 -17.56 5.44
N PRO A 261 4.03 -17.46 4.11
CA PRO A 261 4.12 -18.64 3.25
C PRO A 261 5.52 -19.28 3.24
N LEU A 262 6.60 -18.51 3.50
CA LEU A 262 7.97 -19.01 3.37
C LEU A 262 8.59 -19.48 4.70
N LEU A 263 8.21 -18.88 5.81
CA LEU A 263 8.86 -19.10 7.12
C LEU A 263 7.94 -19.71 8.18
N GLY A 264 6.70 -20.07 7.82
CA GLY A 264 5.77 -20.74 8.74
C GLY A 264 5.24 -19.81 9.84
N SER A 265 4.76 -18.63 9.49
CA SER A 265 4.14 -17.70 10.44
C SER A 265 2.79 -18.21 10.95
N TYR A 266 2.47 -17.96 12.21
CA TYR A 266 1.12 -18.20 12.78
C TYR A 266 0.04 -17.29 12.17
N HIS A 267 0.42 -16.21 11.54
CA HIS A 267 -0.45 -15.29 10.81
C HIS A 267 -0.72 -15.80 9.39
N VAL A 268 -1.21 -17.03 9.26
CA VAL A 268 -1.51 -17.63 7.95
C VAL A 268 -2.81 -17.04 7.43
N PHE A 269 -2.76 -16.32 6.30
CA PHE A 269 -3.94 -15.96 5.53
C PHE A 269 -4.46 -17.19 4.77
N GLY A 270 -5.04 -18.18 5.43
CA GLY A 270 -5.77 -19.25 4.76
C GLY A 270 -5.12 -19.95 3.54
N LEU A 271 -3.83 -19.73 3.28
CA LEU A 271 -3.07 -20.46 2.29
C LEU A 271 -2.60 -21.79 2.92
N ALA A 272 -3.47 -22.78 2.91
CA ALA A 272 -2.98 -24.15 2.81
C ALA A 272 -2.35 -24.25 1.41
N LEU A 273 -1.05 -24.04 1.31
CA LEU A 273 -0.30 -24.51 0.14
C LEU A 273 -0.40 -26.02 0.19
N ILE A 274 -1.08 -26.58 -0.80
CA ILE A 274 -1.21 -28.00 -1.15
C ILE A 274 0.15 -28.68 -1.07
#